data_367a5fd45789df5050478fa0e0607de2
#
_entry.id   367a5fd45789df5050478fa0e0607de2
#
_cell.length_a   1.000
_cell.length_b   1.000
_cell.length_c   1.000
_cell.angle_alpha   90.00
_cell.angle_beta   90.00
_cell.angle_gamma   90.00
#
_symmetry.space_group_name_H-M   'P 1'
#
loop_
_entity.id
_entity.type
_entity.pdbx_description
1 polymer ?
#
loop_
_entity_poly.entity_id
_entity_poly.type
_entity_poly.pdbx_seq_one_letter_code
_entity_poly.pdbx_strand_id
1 'polypeptide(L)'
;MQVYGLIDKKNLLDEFHNSNYSFIDISDDELSKNHLRHMVGGRLPQNFIEMNNSNLVELLYRFEFPERPGALINFLNNMKSNWSISIFHYRNYGADVGKIVIGVLIDRNEIIEWHNFVKILGYKYWDETKNDTYKLFLGASD
;
A
#
# COMPACT_ATOMS: atom_id res chain seq x y z
N MET A 1 -15.76 -3.59 7.72
CA MET A 1 -16.92 -3.73 6.81
C MET A 1 -16.90 -2.58 5.80
N GLN A 2 -17.11 -2.83 4.54
CA GLN A 2 -17.09 -1.80 3.49
C GLN A 2 -18.53 -1.45 3.11
N VAL A 3 -18.85 -0.15 3.03
CA VAL A 3 -20.20 0.37 2.79
C VAL A 3 -20.20 1.16 1.48
N TYR A 4 -21.18 0.93 0.63
CA TYR A 4 -21.30 1.56 -0.67
C TYR A 4 -22.37 2.65 -0.64
N GLY A 5 -21.94 3.88 -0.34
CA GLY A 5 -22.78 5.08 -0.37
C GLY A 5 -23.28 5.58 0.98
N LEU A 6 -23.76 6.83 0.98
CA LEU A 6 -24.16 7.53 2.20
C LEU A 6 -25.43 6.93 2.87
N ILE A 7 -26.33 6.40 2.06
CA ILE A 7 -27.60 5.80 2.56
C ILE A 7 -27.30 4.51 3.30
N ASP A 8 -26.44 3.65 2.73
CA ASP A 8 -26.03 2.39 3.36
C ASP A 8 -25.23 2.65 4.64
N LYS A 9 -24.37 3.68 4.65
CA LYS A 9 -23.65 4.10 5.83
C LYS A 9 -24.60 4.47 6.96
N LYS A 10 -25.63 5.29 6.67
CA LYS A 10 -26.60 5.74 7.66
C LYS A 10 -27.39 4.57 8.25
N ASN A 11 -27.92 3.71 7.40
CA ASN A 11 -28.68 2.52 7.82
C ASN A 11 -27.84 1.63 8.74
N LEU A 12 -26.58 1.42 8.37
CA LEU A 12 -25.64 0.61 9.14
C LEU A 12 -25.32 1.23 10.50
N LEU A 13 -25.12 2.54 10.57
CA LEU A 13 -24.89 3.24 11.84
C LEU A 13 -26.13 3.15 12.75
N ASP A 14 -27.33 3.28 12.19
CA ASP A 14 -28.58 3.13 12.94
C ASP A 14 -28.73 1.70 13.50
N GLU A 15 -28.37 0.68 12.72
CA GLU A 15 -28.36 -0.71 13.18
C GLU A 15 -27.35 -0.93 14.33
N PHE A 16 -26.14 -0.35 14.22
CA PHE A 16 -25.13 -0.45 15.26
C PHE A 16 -25.51 0.31 16.53
N HIS A 17 -26.15 1.48 16.41
CA HIS A 17 -26.68 2.22 17.56
C HIS A 17 -27.77 1.43 18.32
N ASN A 18 -28.55 0.62 17.60
CA ASN A 18 -29.57 -0.25 18.19
C ASN A 18 -29.00 -1.58 18.69
N SER A 19 -27.71 -1.86 18.42
CA SER A 19 -27.05 -3.07 18.91
C SER A 19 -26.43 -2.87 20.29
N ASN A 20 -26.18 -3.97 21.00
CA ASN A 20 -25.46 -3.93 22.28
C ASN A 20 -23.92 -3.93 22.09
N TYR A 21 -23.43 -3.69 20.87
CA TYR A 21 -21.99 -3.65 20.59
C TYR A 21 -21.47 -2.22 20.66
N SER A 22 -20.30 -2.06 21.27
CA SER A 22 -19.57 -0.79 21.20
C SER A 22 -18.93 -0.65 19.83
N PHE A 23 -19.08 0.50 19.19
CA PHE A 23 -18.44 0.81 17.93
C PHE A 23 -18.03 2.29 17.85
N ILE A 24 -17.11 2.60 16.96
CA ILE A 24 -16.64 3.94 16.65
C ILE A 24 -16.64 4.11 15.13
N ASP A 25 -17.32 5.13 14.64
CA ASP A 25 -17.23 5.53 13.22
C ASP A 25 -15.96 6.35 13.00
N ILE A 26 -15.05 5.81 12.23
CA ILE A 26 -13.75 6.44 11.88
C ILE A 26 -13.73 6.97 10.44
N SER A 27 -14.88 7.05 9.76
CA SER A 27 -14.96 7.43 8.35
C SER A 27 -14.42 8.82 8.07
N ASP A 28 -14.48 9.74 9.02
CA ASP A 28 -14.05 11.12 8.88
C ASP A 28 -12.75 11.43 9.66
N ASP A 29 -12.17 10.42 10.30
CA ASP A 29 -10.91 10.55 11.01
C ASP A 29 -9.71 10.56 10.05
N GLU A 30 -8.93 11.64 10.05
CA GLU A 30 -7.79 11.81 9.13
C GLU A 30 -6.64 10.82 9.38
N LEU A 31 -6.43 10.42 10.64
CA LEU A 31 -5.45 9.38 10.97
C LEU A 31 -5.86 8.05 10.32
N SER A 32 -7.12 7.68 10.44
CA SER A 32 -7.66 6.45 9.86
C SER A 32 -7.63 6.48 8.34
N LYS A 33 -8.03 7.59 7.72
CA LYS A 33 -8.02 7.73 6.26
C LYS A 33 -6.61 7.55 5.68
N ASN A 34 -5.61 8.13 6.31
CA ASN A 34 -4.26 8.20 5.76
C ASN A 34 -3.36 7.06 6.22
N HIS A 35 -3.58 6.48 7.40
CA HIS A 35 -2.63 5.56 8.02
C HIS A 35 -3.20 4.19 8.41
N LEU A 36 -4.51 4.04 8.58
CA LEU A 36 -5.10 2.78 9.03
C LEU A 36 -4.87 1.64 8.02
N ARG A 37 -4.74 1.98 6.74
CA ARG A 37 -4.38 1.05 5.67
C ARG A 37 -3.13 0.23 6.02
N HIS A 38 -2.16 0.85 6.67
CA HIS A 38 -0.91 0.19 7.06
C HIS A 38 -1.04 -0.65 8.33
N MET A 39 -2.07 -0.42 9.12
CA MET A 39 -2.29 -1.09 10.40
C MET A 39 -3.21 -2.31 10.27
N VAL A 40 -4.27 -2.20 9.48
CA VAL A 40 -5.32 -3.23 9.39
C VAL A 40 -5.65 -3.66 7.96
N GLY A 41 -4.90 -3.18 6.99
CA GLY A 41 -5.20 -3.33 5.57
C GLY A 41 -6.18 -2.26 5.08
N GLY A 42 -6.36 -2.21 3.78
CA GLY A 42 -7.23 -1.25 3.11
C GLY A 42 -6.73 -0.88 1.72
N ARG A 43 -7.61 -0.28 0.94
CA ARG A 43 -7.33 0.11 -0.45
C ARG A 43 -6.96 1.58 -0.53
N LEU A 44 -6.22 1.94 -1.56
CA LEU A 44 -6.01 3.35 -1.88
C LEU A 44 -7.38 4.01 -2.12
N PRO A 45 -7.61 5.22 -1.60
CA PRO A 45 -8.83 5.96 -1.91
C PRO A 45 -8.95 6.16 -3.42
N GLN A 46 -10.11 5.84 -4.00
CA GLN A 46 -10.35 6.00 -5.44
C GLN A 46 -10.13 7.44 -5.92
N ASN A 47 -10.57 8.41 -5.12
CA ASN A 47 -10.35 9.82 -5.40
C ASN A 47 -8.85 10.19 -5.51
N PHE A 48 -7.95 9.49 -4.82
CA PHE A 48 -6.51 9.73 -4.93
C PHE A 48 -5.98 9.32 -6.31
N ILE A 49 -6.45 8.20 -6.84
CA ILE A 49 -6.08 7.71 -8.18
C ILE A 49 -6.68 8.64 -9.25
N GLU A 50 -7.95 9.03 -9.10
CA GLU A 50 -8.65 9.92 -10.04
C GLU A 50 -8.08 11.34 -10.06
N MET A 51 -7.69 11.91 -8.93
CA MET A 51 -7.11 13.25 -8.83
C MET A 51 -5.68 13.35 -9.37
N ASN A 52 -4.91 12.24 -9.33
CA ASN A 52 -3.48 12.24 -9.68
C ASN A 52 -3.15 11.67 -11.07
N ASN A 53 -4.10 11.25 -11.83
CA ASN A 53 -4.00 10.68 -13.17
C ASN A 53 -4.52 9.23 -13.22
N SER A 54 -5.50 8.97 -14.06
CA SER A 54 -6.11 7.64 -14.27
C SER A 54 -5.13 6.55 -14.76
N ASN A 55 -3.90 6.92 -15.09
CA ASN A 55 -2.87 6.00 -15.59
C ASN A 55 -1.95 5.44 -14.48
N LEU A 56 -2.13 5.86 -13.23
CA LEU A 56 -1.33 5.34 -12.11
C LEU A 56 -1.74 3.91 -11.75
N VAL A 57 -0.74 3.10 -11.45
CA VAL A 57 -0.92 1.75 -10.92
C VAL A 57 -0.08 1.59 -9.66
N GLU A 58 -0.56 0.77 -8.75
CA GLU A 58 0.22 0.35 -7.60
C GLU A 58 0.87 -1.00 -7.88
N LEU A 59 2.18 -1.06 -7.75
CA LEU A 59 2.95 -2.30 -7.78
C LEU A 59 3.37 -2.66 -6.37
N LEU A 60 3.27 -3.92 -6.00
CA LEU A 60 3.70 -4.43 -4.71
C LEU A 60 4.90 -5.35 -4.88
N TYR A 61 5.99 -5.02 -4.20
CA TYR A 61 7.23 -5.79 -4.24
C TYR A 61 7.71 -6.13 -2.85
N ARG A 62 8.25 -7.32 -2.71
CA ARG A 62 8.94 -7.77 -1.51
C ARG A 62 10.43 -7.89 -1.82
N PHE A 63 11.27 -7.36 -0.94
CA PHE A 63 12.73 -7.38 -1.06
C PHE A 63 13.39 -8.02 0.16
N GLU A 64 14.56 -8.61 -0.08
CA GLU A 64 15.52 -8.92 0.96
C GLU A 64 16.71 -7.96 0.81
N PHE A 65 16.83 -7.02 1.73
CA PHE A 65 17.95 -6.09 1.79
C PHE A 65 19.03 -6.61 2.71
N PRO A 66 20.32 -6.48 2.33
CA PRO A 66 21.40 -6.76 3.27
C PRO A 66 21.34 -5.74 4.42
N GLU A 67 21.47 -6.24 5.66
CA GLU A 67 21.56 -5.42 6.87
C GLU A 67 22.94 -4.75 6.96
N ARG A 68 23.17 -3.79 6.11
CA ARG A 68 24.36 -2.95 6.08
C ARG A 68 24.01 -1.48 5.93
N PRO A 69 24.78 -0.58 6.52
CA PRO A 69 24.57 0.86 6.36
C PRO A 69 24.49 1.25 4.90
N GLY A 70 23.52 2.08 4.55
CA GLY A 70 23.34 2.62 3.21
C GLY A 70 22.54 1.78 2.22
N ALA A 71 22.18 0.52 2.51
CA ALA A 71 21.42 -0.31 1.56
C ALA A 71 20.06 0.30 1.21
N LEU A 72 19.30 0.76 2.21
CA LEU A 72 18.02 1.44 2.00
C LEU A 72 18.21 2.80 1.32
N ILE A 73 19.21 3.56 1.73
CA ILE A 73 19.51 4.87 1.12
C ILE A 73 19.87 4.69 -0.35
N ASN A 74 20.66 3.67 -0.69
CA ASN A 74 20.98 3.34 -2.07
C ASN A 74 19.72 3.02 -2.89
N PHE A 75 18.78 2.26 -2.32
CA PHE A 75 17.50 1.99 -2.94
C PHE A 75 16.73 3.30 -3.22
N LEU A 76 16.54 4.13 -2.20
CA LEU A 76 15.77 5.38 -2.31
C LEU A 76 16.42 6.38 -3.27
N ASN A 77 17.74 6.52 -3.26
CA ASN A 77 18.47 7.45 -4.13
C ASN A 77 18.40 7.06 -5.62
N ASN A 78 18.21 5.79 -5.92
CA ASN A 78 18.09 5.30 -7.28
C ASN A 78 16.64 5.24 -7.79
N MET A 79 15.65 5.49 -6.93
CA MET A 79 14.26 5.64 -7.35
C MET A 79 14.07 6.94 -8.15
N LYS A 80 13.18 6.90 -9.13
CA LYS A 80 12.75 8.13 -9.82
C LYS A 80 11.92 9.01 -8.88
N SER A 81 12.08 10.32 -9.02
CA SER A 81 11.40 11.32 -8.17
C SER A 81 9.87 11.36 -8.32
N ASN A 82 9.35 10.86 -9.43
CA ASN A 82 7.91 10.76 -9.71
C ASN A 82 7.28 9.45 -9.25
N TRP A 83 8.06 8.50 -8.75
CA TRP A 83 7.55 7.28 -8.15
C TRP A 83 7.24 7.51 -6.67
N SER A 84 6.01 7.24 -6.27
CA SER A 84 5.56 7.47 -4.89
C SER A 84 5.44 6.16 -4.13
N ILE A 85 6.01 6.10 -2.94
CA ILE A 85 5.87 4.95 -2.05
C ILE A 85 4.49 5.02 -1.37
N SER A 86 3.64 4.03 -1.61
CA SER A 86 2.30 3.90 -1.02
C SER A 86 2.30 3.01 0.22
N ILE A 87 3.19 2.02 0.26
CA ILE A 87 3.37 1.09 1.37
C ILE A 87 4.86 0.92 1.62
N PHE A 88 5.24 0.99 2.87
CA PHE A 88 6.59 0.63 3.29
C PHE A 88 6.52 -0.13 4.61
N HIS A 89 6.90 -1.40 4.58
CA HIS A 89 6.94 -2.23 5.75
C HIS A 89 8.29 -2.94 5.83
N TYR A 90 9.01 -2.68 6.92
CA TYR A 90 10.33 -3.26 7.20
C TYR A 90 10.27 -4.18 8.39
N ARG A 91 10.88 -5.35 8.27
CA ARG A 91 11.07 -6.30 9.36
C ARG A 91 12.48 -6.85 9.39
N ASN A 92 13.08 -6.81 10.58
CA ASN A 92 14.31 -7.50 10.88
C ASN A 92 14.11 -8.39 12.12
N TYR A 93 14.43 -9.66 12.00
CA TYR A 93 14.32 -10.63 13.10
C TYR A 93 15.69 -10.98 13.69
N GLY A 94 16.68 -10.07 13.64
CA GLY A 94 18.05 -10.32 14.09
C GLY A 94 18.88 -11.11 13.10
N ALA A 95 18.46 -11.20 11.84
CA ALA A 95 19.22 -11.78 10.74
C ALA A 95 20.00 -10.72 9.98
N ASP A 96 21.01 -11.15 9.21
CA ASP A 96 21.82 -10.25 8.36
C ASP A 96 21.04 -9.68 7.15
N VAL A 97 19.76 -9.96 7.07
CA VAL A 97 18.88 -9.58 5.97
C VAL A 97 17.57 -8.99 6.51
N GLY A 98 17.29 -7.76 6.15
CA GLY A 98 15.99 -7.11 6.37
C GLY A 98 14.98 -7.50 5.30
N LYS A 99 13.75 -7.81 5.73
CA LYS A 99 12.62 -8.10 4.83
C LYS A 99 11.76 -6.86 4.68
N ILE A 100 11.56 -6.41 3.45
CA ILE A 100 10.84 -5.18 3.13
C ILE A 100 9.70 -5.50 2.17
N VAL A 101 8.53 -4.92 2.44
CA VAL A 101 7.42 -4.83 1.48
C VAL A 101 7.26 -3.38 1.08
N ILE A 102 7.26 -3.12 -0.20
CA ILE A 102 7.08 -1.79 -0.78
C ILE A 102 5.91 -1.83 -1.76
N GLY A 103 4.93 -0.95 -1.54
CA GLY A 103 3.98 -0.55 -2.56
C GLY A 103 4.48 0.72 -3.23
N VAL A 104 4.45 0.77 -4.54
CA VAL A 104 4.85 1.95 -5.31
C VAL A 104 3.79 2.31 -6.32
N LEU A 105 3.47 3.61 -6.39
CA LEU A 105 2.57 4.19 -7.38
C LEU A 105 3.40 4.74 -8.52
N ILE A 106 3.16 4.22 -9.72
CA ILE A 106 3.86 4.62 -10.94
C ILE A 106 2.89 4.74 -12.11
N ASP A 107 3.27 5.49 -13.14
CA ASP A 107 2.56 5.49 -14.41
C ASP A 107 2.70 4.14 -15.11
N ARG A 108 1.61 3.64 -15.73
CA ARG A 108 1.62 2.36 -16.49
C ARG A 108 2.70 2.30 -17.55
N ASN A 109 3.03 3.43 -18.14
CA ASN A 109 4.07 3.51 -19.16
C ASN A 109 5.48 3.31 -18.60
N GLU A 110 5.66 3.48 -17.28
CA GLU A 110 6.95 3.35 -16.60
C GLU A 110 7.18 1.98 -15.93
N ILE A 111 6.25 1.03 -16.08
CA ILE A 111 6.38 -0.33 -15.50
C ILE A 111 7.68 -1.01 -15.96
N ILE A 112 8.05 -0.85 -17.22
CA ILE A 112 9.29 -1.43 -17.78
C ILE A 112 10.52 -0.81 -17.10
N GLU A 113 10.48 0.49 -16.84
CA GLU A 113 11.57 1.19 -16.17
C GLU A 113 11.71 0.77 -14.71
N TRP A 114 10.57 0.56 -14.03
CA TRP A 114 10.56 -0.03 -12.68
C TRP A 114 11.19 -1.42 -12.66
N HIS A 115 10.83 -2.30 -13.60
CA HIS A 115 11.44 -3.63 -13.69
C HIS A 115 12.95 -3.57 -13.93
N ASN A 116 13.42 -2.64 -14.78
CA ASN A 116 14.84 -2.43 -15.02
C ASN A 116 15.55 -1.92 -13.75
N PHE A 117 14.96 -0.95 -13.07
CA PHE A 117 15.46 -0.45 -11.79
C PHE A 117 15.66 -1.57 -10.77
N VAL A 118 14.63 -2.39 -10.56
CA VAL A 118 14.68 -3.50 -9.59
C VAL A 118 15.78 -4.52 -9.95
N LYS A 119 15.98 -4.81 -11.24
CA LYS A 119 17.06 -5.69 -11.70
C LYS A 119 18.44 -5.09 -11.47
N ILE A 120 18.62 -3.81 -11.79
CA ILE A 120 19.90 -3.10 -11.61
C ILE A 120 20.27 -2.99 -10.14
N LEU A 121 19.29 -2.81 -9.26
CA LEU A 121 19.48 -2.75 -7.83
C LEU A 121 20.14 -4.01 -7.26
N GLY A 122 19.86 -5.18 -7.86
CA GLY A 122 20.55 -6.44 -7.57
C GLY A 122 20.17 -7.08 -6.24
N TYR A 123 19.16 -6.58 -5.52
CA TYR A 123 18.63 -7.23 -4.33
C TYR A 123 17.71 -8.38 -4.71
N LYS A 124 17.59 -9.37 -3.84
CA LYS A 124 16.61 -10.44 -4.02
C LYS A 124 15.20 -9.86 -3.86
N TYR A 125 14.32 -10.13 -4.81
CA TYR A 125 12.97 -9.57 -4.82
C TYR A 125 11.93 -10.54 -5.36
N TRP A 126 10.67 -10.25 -5.03
CA TRP A 126 9.48 -10.92 -5.56
C TRP A 126 8.46 -9.85 -5.94
N ASP A 127 7.87 -10.00 -7.10
CA ASP A 127 6.69 -9.23 -7.51
C ASP A 127 5.45 -9.86 -6.86
N GLU A 128 4.85 -9.15 -5.93
CA GLU A 128 3.66 -9.57 -5.19
C GLU A 128 2.39 -8.84 -5.67
N THR A 129 2.46 -8.11 -6.77
CA THR A 129 1.33 -7.31 -7.30
C THR A 129 0.11 -8.17 -7.62
N LYS A 130 0.32 -9.42 -8.01
CA LYS A 130 -0.76 -10.39 -8.29
C LYS A 130 -1.10 -11.30 -7.10
N ASN A 131 -0.48 -11.12 -5.95
CA ASN A 131 -0.70 -11.92 -4.76
C ASN A 131 -2.14 -11.77 -4.27
N ASP A 132 -2.82 -12.88 -3.99
CA ASP A 132 -4.24 -12.86 -3.60
C ASP A 132 -4.46 -12.20 -2.23
N THR A 133 -3.50 -12.33 -1.31
CA THR A 133 -3.54 -11.62 -0.02
C THR A 133 -3.48 -10.11 -0.24
N TYR A 134 -2.60 -9.64 -1.14
CA TYR A 134 -2.53 -8.23 -1.50
C TYR A 134 -3.87 -7.74 -2.08
N LYS A 135 -4.42 -8.45 -3.06
CA LYS A 135 -5.72 -8.09 -3.67
C LYS A 135 -6.85 -8.04 -2.66
N LEU A 136 -6.86 -9.01 -1.72
CA LEU A 136 -7.91 -9.10 -0.72
C LEU A 136 -7.87 -7.95 0.29
N PHE A 137 -6.68 -7.59 0.79
CA PHE A 137 -6.53 -6.65 1.90
C PHE A 137 -6.10 -5.24 1.49
N LEU A 138 -5.32 -5.09 0.44
CA LEU A 138 -4.67 -3.83 0.08
C LEU A 138 -4.92 -3.39 -1.37
N GLY A 139 -5.25 -4.32 -2.25
CA GLY A 139 -5.39 -4.04 -3.68
C GLY A 139 -6.55 -3.12 -4.01
N ALA A 140 -6.43 -2.41 -5.14
CA ALA A 140 -7.55 -1.68 -5.72
C ALA A 140 -8.65 -2.67 -6.13
N SER A 141 -9.92 -2.26 -6.04
CA SER A 141 -11.01 -2.98 -6.69
C SER A 141 -10.84 -2.85 -8.21
N ASP A 142 -10.91 -3.97 -8.90
CA ASP A 142 -11.11 -3.95 -10.34
C ASP A 142 -12.43 -3.25 -10.68
#